data_56c33e7db2db0e972a060e36cb5716ee
#
_entry.id   56c33e7db2db0e972a060e36cb5716ee
#
_cell.length_a   1.000
_cell.length_b   1.000
_cell.length_c   1.000
_cell.angle_alpha   90.00
_cell.angle_beta   90.00
_cell.angle_gamma   90.00
#
_symmetry.space_group_name_H-M   'P 1'
#
loop_
_entity.id
_entity.type
_entity.pdbx_description
1 polymer ?
#
loop_
_entity_poly.entity_id
_entity_poly.type
_entity_poly.pdbx_seq_one_letter_code
_entity_poly.pdbx_strand_id
1 'polypeptide(L)'
;KIRNPILSVHTIIDPLLVVANESAYAETNAAAGKQDLLFQTFTTGIGHCNLTGPQILTSIGAIDAWVRTGVRPTAASFPAPLGFNSAFVPPPF
;
A
#
# COMPACT_ATOMS: atom_id res chain seq x y z
N LYS A 1 -16.47 6.23 -3.76
CA LYS A 1 -15.50 7.25 -4.21
C LYS A 1 -14.68 7.74 -3.05
N ILE A 2 -13.37 7.67 -3.16
CA ILE A 2 -12.50 8.21 -2.12
C ILE A 2 -12.30 9.70 -2.32
N ARG A 3 -12.17 10.42 -1.21
CA ARG A 3 -11.90 11.88 -1.20
C ARG A 3 -10.63 12.21 -0.45
N ASN A 4 -10.15 11.28 0.36
CA ASN A 4 -8.94 11.43 1.16
C ASN A 4 -7.88 10.44 0.69
N PRO A 5 -6.60 10.72 0.96
CA PRO A 5 -5.55 9.76 0.66
C PRO A 5 -5.77 8.42 1.36
N ILE A 6 -5.48 7.35 0.65
CA ILE A 6 -5.54 5.98 1.18
C ILE A 6 -4.19 5.33 0.94
N LEU A 7 -3.59 4.83 1.99
CA LEU A 7 -2.40 3.99 1.93
C LEU A 7 -2.81 2.54 2.19
N SER A 8 -2.54 1.67 1.24
CA SER A 8 -2.77 0.23 1.38
C SER A 8 -1.43 -0.48 1.56
N VAL A 9 -1.32 -1.27 2.61
CA VAL A 9 -0.13 -2.09 2.90
C VAL A 9 -0.57 -3.54 2.98
N HIS A 10 0.00 -4.39 2.13
CA HIS A 10 -0.43 -5.79 2.01
C HIS A 10 0.79 -6.71 1.95
N THR A 11 0.72 -7.84 2.63
CA THR A 11 1.75 -8.87 2.48
C THR A 11 1.60 -9.56 1.13
N ILE A 12 2.72 -9.84 0.47
CA ILE A 12 2.71 -10.47 -0.86
C ILE A 12 2.14 -11.89 -0.75
N ILE A 13 2.49 -12.61 0.30
CA ILE A 13 2.01 -13.98 0.53
C ILE A 13 0.98 -13.96 1.67
N ASP A 14 -0.28 -13.85 1.30
CA ASP A 14 -1.40 -13.79 2.24
C ASP A 14 -2.41 -14.89 1.88
N PRO A 15 -2.55 -15.94 2.72
CA PRO A 15 -3.44 -17.05 2.43
C PRO A 15 -4.94 -16.73 2.63
N LEU A 16 -5.28 -15.67 3.37
CA LEU A 16 -6.67 -15.30 3.61
C LEU A 16 -7.19 -14.32 2.57
N LEU A 17 -6.40 -13.30 2.26
CA LEU A 17 -6.76 -12.29 1.28
C LEU A 17 -5.65 -12.23 0.24
N VAL A 18 -5.88 -12.86 -0.92
CA VAL A 18 -4.85 -12.95 -1.96
C VAL A 18 -4.47 -11.57 -2.47
N VAL A 19 -3.17 -11.38 -2.73
CA VAL A 19 -2.63 -10.08 -3.14
C VAL A 19 -3.24 -9.55 -4.44
N ALA A 20 -3.76 -10.44 -5.29
CA ALA A 20 -4.45 -10.03 -6.52
C ALA A 20 -5.65 -9.11 -6.26
N ASN A 21 -6.23 -9.14 -5.06
CA ASN A 21 -7.32 -8.21 -4.70
C ASN A 21 -6.84 -6.76 -4.71
N GLU A 22 -5.54 -6.49 -4.51
CA GLU A 22 -4.99 -5.15 -4.59
C GLU A 22 -5.04 -4.61 -6.03
N SER A 23 -4.89 -5.48 -7.04
CA SER A 23 -5.08 -5.07 -8.45
C SER A 23 -6.51 -4.66 -8.71
N ALA A 24 -7.49 -5.42 -8.22
CA ALA A 24 -8.90 -5.08 -8.39
C ALA A 24 -9.24 -3.74 -7.73
N TYR A 25 -8.68 -3.48 -6.55
CA TYR A 25 -8.88 -2.23 -5.84
C TYR A 25 -8.27 -1.04 -6.60
N ALA A 26 -7.05 -1.21 -7.12
CA ALA A 26 -6.40 -0.17 -7.92
C ALA A 26 -7.21 0.14 -9.19
N GLU A 27 -7.69 -0.88 -9.90
CA GLU A 27 -8.51 -0.71 -11.09
C GLU A 27 -9.81 0.03 -10.79
N THR A 28 -10.47 -0.31 -9.69
CA THR A 28 -11.70 0.35 -9.27
C THR A 28 -11.47 1.84 -8.99
N ASN A 29 -10.38 2.18 -8.30
CA ASN A 29 -10.05 3.58 -8.03
C ASN A 29 -9.66 4.33 -9.29
N ALA A 30 -8.92 3.71 -10.20
CA ALA A 30 -8.54 4.31 -11.47
C ALA A 30 -9.78 4.59 -12.33
N ALA A 31 -10.73 3.65 -12.38
CA ALA A 31 -11.98 3.83 -13.11
C ALA A 31 -12.80 5.00 -12.55
N ALA A 32 -12.70 5.28 -11.27
CA ALA A 32 -13.35 6.42 -10.62
C ALA A 32 -12.53 7.72 -10.74
N GLY A 33 -11.35 7.71 -11.36
CA GLY A 33 -10.47 8.87 -11.49
C GLY A 33 -9.77 9.24 -10.19
N LYS A 34 -9.58 8.28 -9.27
CA LYS A 34 -9.02 8.53 -7.93
C LYS A 34 -7.66 7.86 -7.69
N GLN A 35 -6.97 7.44 -8.74
CA GLN A 35 -5.68 6.79 -8.62
C GLN A 35 -4.63 7.64 -7.89
N ASP A 36 -4.71 8.96 -7.97
CA ASP A 36 -3.79 9.87 -7.29
C ASP A 36 -3.96 9.87 -5.77
N LEU A 37 -5.08 9.38 -5.27
CA LEU A 37 -5.38 9.29 -3.84
C LEU A 37 -5.10 7.91 -3.26
N LEU A 38 -4.63 6.97 -4.09
CA LEU A 38 -4.28 5.62 -3.64
C LEU A 38 -2.78 5.39 -3.82
N PHE A 39 -2.12 4.97 -2.75
CA PHE A 39 -0.76 4.45 -2.82
C PHE A 39 -0.75 3.06 -2.21
N GLN A 40 -0.26 2.08 -2.96
CA GLN A 40 -0.17 0.70 -2.51
C GLN A 40 1.29 0.31 -2.33
N THR A 41 1.62 -0.28 -1.19
CA THR A 41 2.94 -0.87 -0.96
C THR A 41 2.76 -2.27 -0.40
N PHE A 42 3.81 -3.06 -0.50
CA PHE A 42 3.76 -4.48 -0.16
C PHE A 42 4.91 -4.84 0.75
N THR A 43 4.72 -5.86 1.57
CA THR A 43 5.75 -6.38 2.44
C THR A 43 6.10 -7.81 2.06
N THR A 44 7.32 -8.21 2.38
CA THR A 44 7.81 -9.56 2.07
C THR A 44 7.40 -10.61 3.12
N GLY A 45 6.62 -10.22 4.13
CA GLY A 45 6.12 -11.14 5.14
C GLY A 45 5.18 -12.20 4.55
N ILE A 46 4.90 -13.22 5.33
CA ILE A 46 3.99 -14.31 4.97
C ILE A 46 2.83 -14.30 5.95
N GLY A 47 1.60 -14.37 5.42
CA GLY A 47 0.40 -14.43 6.22
C GLY A 47 -0.42 -13.14 6.17
N HIS A 48 -1.66 -13.24 6.65
CA HIS A 48 -2.59 -12.11 6.66
C HIS A 48 -2.23 -11.12 7.77
N CYS A 49 -2.10 -9.84 7.40
CA CYS A 49 -1.78 -8.75 8.34
C CYS A 49 -0.50 -8.99 9.14
N ASN A 50 0.46 -9.72 8.58
CA ASN A 50 1.71 -10.01 9.25
C ASN A 50 2.71 -8.88 9.03
N LEU A 51 2.49 -7.74 9.68
CA LEU A 51 3.34 -6.57 9.58
C LEU A 51 4.16 -6.40 10.85
N THR A 52 5.41 -5.96 10.69
CA THR A 52 6.28 -5.66 11.82
C THR A 52 5.94 -4.30 12.43
N GLY A 53 6.35 -4.07 13.69
CA GLY A 53 6.19 -2.77 14.34
C GLY A 53 6.80 -1.63 13.52
N PRO A 54 8.06 -1.72 13.07
CA PRO A 54 8.66 -0.71 12.20
C PRO A 54 7.87 -0.48 10.90
N GLN A 55 7.32 -1.51 10.28
CA GLN A 55 6.49 -1.37 9.09
C GLN A 55 5.22 -0.57 9.39
N ILE A 56 4.56 -0.86 10.50
CA ILE A 56 3.35 -0.15 10.92
C ILE A 56 3.66 1.32 11.20
N LEU A 57 4.71 1.61 11.94
CA LEU A 57 5.10 2.98 12.29
C LEU A 57 5.48 3.78 11.03
N THR A 58 6.21 3.17 10.10
CA THR A 58 6.58 3.80 8.84
C THR A 58 5.33 4.15 8.02
N SER A 59 4.37 3.23 7.96
CA SER A 59 3.14 3.43 7.21
C SER A 59 2.28 4.54 7.81
N ILE A 60 2.14 4.58 9.14
CA ILE A 60 1.40 5.66 9.82
C ILE A 60 2.06 7.01 9.57
N GLY A 61 3.39 7.09 9.65
CA GLY A 61 4.13 8.32 9.37
C GLY A 61 3.96 8.77 7.92
N ALA A 62 3.94 7.84 6.97
CA ALA A 62 3.78 8.15 5.55
C ALA A 62 2.39 8.72 5.25
N ILE A 63 1.33 8.11 5.76
CA ILE A 63 -0.03 8.61 5.54
C ILE A 63 -0.26 9.95 6.23
N ASP A 64 0.28 10.13 7.43
CA ASP A 64 0.19 11.39 8.16
C ASP A 64 0.87 12.52 7.38
N ALA A 65 2.07 12.29 6.86
CA ALA A 65 2.78 13.28 6.04
C ALA A 65 2.00 13.62 4.77
N TRP A 66 1.42 12.62 4.10
CA TRP A 66 0.62 12.83 2.91
C TRP A 66 -0.57 13.74 3.19
N VAL A 67 -1.32 13.46 4.26
CA VAL A 67 -2.49 14.26 4.64
C VAL A 67 -2.09 15.69 4.99
N ARG A 68 -0.97 15.87 5.72
CA ARG A 68 -0.53 17.19 6.16
C ARG A 68 0.07 18.04 5.05
N THR A 69 0.80 17.44 4.13
CA THR A 69 1.55 18.16 3.09
C THR A 69 0.87 18.17 1.74
N GLY A 70 -0.06 17.26 1.50
CA GLY A 70 -0.67 17.05 0.20
C GLY A 70 0.26 16.36 -0.82
N VAL A 71 1.45 15.93 -0.40
CA VAL A 71 2.43 15.28 -1.27
C VAL A 71 2.32 13.77 -1.12
N ARG A 72 2.03 13.09 -2.24
CA ARG A 72 1.91 11.64 -2.29
C ARG A 72 3.24 10.97 -1.95
N PRO A 73 3.24 9.89 -1.14
CA PRO A 73 4.48 9.19 -0.82
C PRO A 73 5.08 8.50 -2.06
N THR A 74 6.35 8.16 -1.96
CA THR A 74 7.08 7.44 -2.99
C THR A 74 7.65 6.15 -2.42
N ALA A 75 8.28 5.32 -3.27
CA ALA A 75 8.95 4.11 -2.81
C ALA A 75 10.02 4.41 -1.74
N ALA A 76 10.64 5.58 -1.77
CA ALA A 76 11.63 5.99 -0.78
C ALA A 76 11.04 6.12 0.63
N SER A 77 9.72 6.33 0.74
CA SER A 77 9.02 6.39 2.03
C SER A 77 8.89 5.02 2.70
N PHE A 78 9.14 3.95 1.96
CA PHE A 78 8.98 2.55 2.41
C PHE A 78 10.27 1.77 2.16
N PRO A 79 11.27 1.90 3.05
CA PRO A 79 12.60 1.33 2.81
C PRO A 79 12.58 -0.20 2.66
N ALA A 80 13.25 -0.71 1.64
CA ALA A 80 13.38 -2.15 1.40
C ALA A 80 14.00 -2.92 2.59
N PRO A 81 15.01 -2.38 3.31
CA PRO A 81 15.54 -3.08 4.49
C PRO A 81 14.53 -3.35 5.60
N LEU A 82 13.40 -2.63 5.65
CA LEU A 82 12.32 -2.90 6.59
C LEU A 82 11.35 -3.97 6.11
N GLY A 83 11.53 -4.49 4.89
CA GLY A 83 10.68 -5.52 4.32
C GLY A 83 9.63 -5.01 3.35
N PHE A 84 9.69 -3.75 2.94
CA PHE A 84 8.78 -3.22 1.91
C PHE A 84 9.26 -3.56 0.50
N ASN A 85 8.30 -3.76 -0.41
CA ASN A 85 8.55 -3.89 -1.83
C ASN A 85 7.51 -3.07 -2.59
N SER A 86 7.75 -1.79 -2.73
CA SER A 86 6.82 -0.88 -3.42
C SER A 86 6.85 -1.05 -4.94
N ALA A 87 7.85 -1.76 -5.48
CA ALA A 87 7.94 -2.07 -6.90
C ALA A 87 7.11 -3.31 -7.29
N PHE A 88 6.61 -4.06 -6.32
CA PHE A 88 5.81 -5.25 -6.59
C PHE A 88 4.52 -4.86 -7.31
N VAL A 89 4.21 -5.57 -8.39
CA VAL A 89 2.95 -5.40 -9.13
C VAL A 89 2.11 -6.64 -8.91
N PRO A 90 0.97 -6.54 -8.19
CA PRO A 90 0.13 -7.71 -7.97
C PRO A 90 -0.43 -8.24 -9.29
N PRO A 91 -0.60 -9.56 -9.40
CA PRO A 91 -1.19 -10.14 -10.61
C PRO A 91 -2.63 -9.64 -10.80
N PRO A 92 -3.15 -9.67 -12.02
CA PRO A 92 -4.55 -9.31 -12.27
C PRO A 92 -5.50 -10.18 -11.44
N PHE A 93 -6.55 -9.57 -10.99
CA PHE A 93 -7.57 -10.26 -10.20
C PHE A 93 -8.40 -11.21 -11.06
#